data_c22e723277fd50470d2fbc02070316af
#
_entry.id   c22e723277fd50470d2fbc02070316af
#
_cell.length_a   1.000
_cell.length_b   1.000
_cell.length_c   1.000
_cell.angle_alpha   90.00
_cell.angle_beta   90.00
_cell.angle_gamma   90.00
#
_symmetry.space_group_name_H-M   'P 1'
#
loop_
_entity.id
_entity.type
_entity.pdbx_description
1 polymer ?
#
loop_
_entity_poly.entity_id
_entity_poly.type
_entity_poly.pdbx_seq_one_letter_code
_entity_poly.pdbx_strand_id
1 'polypeptide(L)'
;MSNILEADGSKLISKAAEKLKESGIKKPEYIDYVKSGAGRERVPSDTNFWYLRCASIMRQTYIHGTIGITKLRSRYSNRKKHVVHRHHTMPAGGSIIKDAFDALEKIGYVKKTPSGRTLTPKGRSFLDKLAGEVIKEGA
;
A
#
# COMPACT_ATOMS: atom_id res chain seq x y z
N MET A 1 -0.99 -17.97 -13.80
CA MET A 1 -1.61 -18.11 -12.48
C MET A 1 -0.93 -17.20 -11.47
N SER A 2 -1.73 -16.64 -10.61
CA SER A 2 -1.25 -15.67 -9.65
C SER A 2 -0.90 -16.35 -8.33
N ASN A 3 0.37 -16.35 -7.98
CA ASN A 3 0.84 -16.84 -6.68
C ASN A 3 0.54 -15.84 -5.55
N ILE A 4 0.07 -14.66 -5.89
CA ILE A 4 -0.11 -13.58 -4.92
C ILE A 4 -1.19 -13.88 -3.88
N LEU A 5 -2.23 -14.61 -4.28
CA LEU A 5 -3.31 -15.00 -3.37
C LEU A 5 -2.92 -16.17 -2.46
N GLU A 6 -1.95 -16.97 -2.88
CA GLU A 6 -1.46 -18.12 -2.11
C GLU A 6 -0.38 -17.71 -1.11
N ALA A 7 0.36 -16.65 -1.40
CA ALA A 7 1.42 -16.17 -0.52
C ALA A 7 0.85 -15.48 0.72
N ASP A 8 1.56 -15.61 1.83
CA ASP A 8 1.23 -14.85 3.04
C ASP A 8 1.35 -13.35 2.75
N GLY A 9 0.23 -12.63 2.87
CA GLY A 9 0.17 -11.22 2.54
C GLY A 9 1.15 -10.37 3.36
N SER A 10 1.30 -10.65 4.64
CA SER A 10 2.20 -9.88 5.51
C SER A 10 3.66 -10.06 5.10
N LYS A 11 4.07 -11.28 4.82
CA LYS A 11 5.45 -11.58 4.38
C LYS A 11 5.73 -10.97 3.01
N LEU A 12 4.77 -11.08 2.10
CA LEU A 12 4.88 -10.49 0.76
C LEU A 12 5.05 -8.98 0.83
N ILE A 13 4.23 -8.31 1.63
CA ILE A 13 4.29 -6.86 1.81
C ILE A 13 5.63 -6.46 2.42
N SER A 14 6.12 -7.17 3.42
CA SER A 14 7.41 -6.88 4.05
C SER A 14 8.57 -6.99 3.06
N LYS A 15 8.61 -8.05 2.26
CA LYS A 15 9.64 -8.23 1.23
C LYS A 15 9.55 -7.18 0.14
N ALA A 16 8.35 -6.89 -0.32
CA ALA A 16 8.14 -5.86 -1.34
C ALA A 16 8.58 -4.48 -0.82
N ALA A 17 8.31 -4.17 0.45
CA ALA A 17 8.75 -2.92 1.06
C ALA A 17 10.26 -2.78 1.08
N GLU A 18 10.98 -3.84 1.44
CA GLU A 18 12.45 -3.87 1.41
C GLU A 18 12.98 -3.60 0.01
N LYS A 19 12.41 -4.27 -0.99
CA LYS A 19 12.83 -4.10 -2.39
C LYS A 19 12.52 -2.70 -2.91
N LEU A 20 11.38 -2.13 -2.54
CA LEU A 20 11.02 -0.76 -2.91
C LEU A 20 11.98 0.25 -2.26
N LYS A 21 12.38 0.02 -1.03
CA LYS A 21 13.36 0.86 -0.35
C LYS A 21 14.71 0.83 -1.07
N GLU A 22 15.16 -0.36 -1.50
CA GLU A 22 16.39 -0.54 -2.28
C GLU A 22 16.29 0.14 -3.65
N SER A 23 15.10 0.20 -4.26
CA SER A 23 14.91 0.79 -5.59
C SER A 23 15.02 2.32 -5.61
N GLY A 24 15.15 2.95 -4.44
CA GLY A 24 15.38 4.39 -4.34
C GLY A 24 14.12 5.25 -4.36
N ILE A 25 12.95 4.69 -4.05
CA ILE A 25 11.73 5.47 -3.88
C ILE A 25 11.94 6.43 -2.70
N LYS A 26 11.75 7.72 -2.97
CA LYS A 26 11.95 8.75 -1.96
C LYS A 26 10.73 8.90 -1.05
N LYS A 27 10.94 8.75 0.24
CA LYS A 27 9.92 8.97 1.26
C LYS A 27 9.59 10.45 1.36
N PRO A 28 8.29 10.86 1.33
CA PRO A 28 7.92 12.25 1.56
C PRO A 28 8.33 12.73 2.97
N GLU A 29 8.74 13.99 3.08
CA GLU A 29 9.19 14.55 4.37
C GLU A 29 8.10 14.52 5.44
N TYR A 30 6.85 14.79 5.04
CA TYR A 30 5.74 14.86 6.00
C TYR A 30 5.36 13.52 6.61
N ILE A 31 5.80 12.40 6.04
CA ILE A 31 5.35 11.05 6.44
C ILE A 31 5.69 10.73 7.89
N ASP A 32 6.76 11.31 8.42
CA ASP A 32 7.19 11.07 9.80
C ASP A 32 6.39 11.88 10.83
N TYR A 33 5.59 12.84 10.37
CA TYR A 33 4.90 13.80 11.24
C TYR A 33 3.38 13.69 11.19
N VAL A 34 2.81 12.93 10.25
CA VAL A 34 1.37 12.86 10.05
C VAL A 34 0.80 11.50 10.38
N LYS A 35 -0.44 11.50 10.86
CA LYS A 35 -1.21 10.26 11.04
C LYS A 35 -1.62 9.72 9.68
N SER A 36 -1.83 8.40 9.60
CA SER A 36 -2.28 7.76 8.35
C SER A 36 -3.75 8.02 8.04
N GLY A 37 -4.50 8.61 8.96
CA GLY A 37 -5.90 8.97 8.76
C GLY A 37 -6.48 9.69 9.95
N ALA A 38 -7.64 10.31 9.78
CA ALA A 38 -8.32 11.08 10.82
C ALA A 38 -8.71 10.24 12.03
N GLY A 39 -8.93 8.93 11.84
CA GLY A 39 -9.30 8.03 12.92
C GLY A 39 -8.13 7.52 13.76
N ARG A 40 -6.90 7.83 13.38
CA ARG A 40 -5.71 7.39 14.12
C ARG A 40 -5.38 8.36 15.25
N GLU A 41 -4.90 7.83 16.36
CA GLU A 41 -4.50 8.65 17.51
C GLU A 41 -3.06 9.15 17.40
N ARG A 42 -2.19 8.36 16.78
CA ARG A 42 -0.75 8.65 16.70
C ARG A 42 -0.22 8.47 15.28
N VAL A 43 0.95 9.05 15.05
CA VAL A 43 1.71 8.78 13.81
C VAL A 43 2.15 7.31 13.80
N PRO A 44 2.36 6.70 12.62
CA PRO A 44 2.85 5.33 12.56
C PRO A 44 4.19 5.17 13.29
N SER A 45 4.32 4.12 14.08
CA SER A 45 5.53 3.84 14.85
C SER A 45 6.62 3.15 14.01
N ASP A 46 6.25 2.54 12.89
CA ASP A 46 7.19 1.82 12.03
C ASP A 46 7.93 2.83 11.13
N THR A 47 9.26 2.80 11.16
CA THR A 47 10.09 3.68 10.34
C THR A 47 9.97 3.38 8.84
N ASN A 48 9.54 2.17 8.49
CA ASN A 48 9.35 1.75 7.10
C ASN A 48 7.89 1.84 6.66
N PHE A 49 7.05 2.55 7.40
CA PHE A 49 5.61 2.68 7.13
C PHE A 49 5.32 3.06 5.67
N TRP A 50 6.05 4.04 5.13
CA TRP A 50 5.84 4.50 3.75
C TRP A 50 6.02 3.37 2.74
N TYR A 51 7.10 2.63 2.89
CA TYR A 51 7.41 1.52 1.96
C TYR A 51 6.42 0.37 2.13
N LEU A 52 6.01 0.08 3.36
CA LEU A 52 4.98 -0.92 3.64
C LEU A 52 3.64 -0.52 3.01
N ARG A 53 3.27 0.75 3.11
CA ARG A 53 2.04 1.25 2.49
C ARG A 53 2.11 1.16 0.97
N CYS A 54 3.23 1.53 0.36
CA CYS A 54 3.42 1.39 -1.09
C CYS A 54 3.28 -0.06 -1.55
N ALA A 55 3.91 -0.99 -0.82
CA ALA A 55 3.83 -2.42 -1.13
C ALA A 55 2.39 -2.94 -0.99
N SER A 56 1.70 -2.54 0.06
CA SER A 56 0.30 -2.91 0.29
C SER A 56 -0.60 -2.38 -0.83
N ILE A 57 -0.38 -1.15 -1.27
CA ILE A 57 -1.14 -0.54 -2.38
C ILE A 57 -0.92 -1.32 -3.67
N MET A 58 0.32 -1.70 -3.97
CA MET A 58 0.61 -2.54 -5.13
C MET A 58 -0.14 -3.86 -5.08
N ARG A 59 -0.15 -4.52 -3.92
CA ARG A 59 -0.86 -5.78 -3.74
C ARG A 59 -2.37 -5.60 -3.95
N GLN A 60 -2.96 -4.56 -3.38
CA GLN A 60 -4.39 -4.27 -3.57
C GLN A 60 -4.72 -3.98 -5.04
N THR A 61 -3.86 -3.25 -5.72
CA THR A 61 -4.03 -2.95 -7.15
C THR A 61 -3.97 -4.24 -7.98
N TYR A 62 -3.08 -5.15 -7.63
CA TYR A 62 -2.99 -6.44 -8.29
C TYR A 62 -4.29 -7.25 -8.13
N ILE A 63 -4.79 -7.35 -6.92
CA ILE A 63 -5.98 -8.15 -6.58
C ILE A 63 -7.23 -7.57 -7.26
N HIS A 64 -7.41 -6.26 -7.23
CA HIS A 64 -8.62 -5.62 -7.75
C HIS A 64 -8.53 -5.23 -9.23
N GLY A 65 -7.36 -5.29 -9.83
CA GLY A 65 -7.13 -4.90 -11.22
C GLY A 65 -7.02 -3.39 -11.39
N THR A 66 -8.11 -2.67 -11.22
CA THR A 66 -8.14 -1.20 -11.28
C THR A 66 -8.72 -0.67 -9.97
N ILE A 67 -8.02 0.26 -9.33
CA ILE A 67 -8.45 0.80 -8.05
C ILE A 67 -8.14 2.30 -7.97
N GLY A 68 -9.07 3.05 -7.36
CA GLY A 68 -8.92 4.49 -7.17
C GLY A 68 -8.51 4.84 -5.74
N ILE A 69 -8.14 6.11 -5.54
CA ILE A 69 -7.71 6.63 -4.24
C ILE A 69 -8.82 6.50 -3.19
N THR A 70 -10.06 6.85 -3.56
CA THR A 70 -11.20 6.80 -2.63
C THR A 70 -11.44 5.38 -2.11
N LYS A 71 -11.35 4.39 -2.96
CA LYS A 71 -11.53 2.99 -2.58
C LYS A 71 -10.43 2.52 -1.63
N LEU A 72 -9.20 2.95 -1.85
CA LEU A 72 -8.09 2.64 -0.94
C LEU A 72 -8.23 3.38 0.39
N ARG A 73 -8.75 4.60 0.41
CA ARG A 73 -9.04 5.31 1.65
C ARG A 73 -10.01 4.50 2.52
N SER A 74 -11.03 3.92 1.91
CA SER A 74 -11.98 3.04 2.61
C SER A 74 -11.32 1.75 3.08
N ARG A 75 -10.46 1.15 2.26
CA ARG A 75 -9.74 -0.09 2.59
C ARG A 75 -8.84 0.06 3.81
N TYR A 76 -8.21 1.22 3.97
CA TYR A 76 -7.32 1.53 5.09
C TYR A 76 -8.01 2.33 6.19
N SER A 77 -9.33 2.40 6.18
CA SER A 77 -10.11 3.11 7.19
C SER A 77 -10.00 2.44 8.58
N ASN A 78 -10.30 3.20 9.60
CA ASN A 78 -10.40 2.67 10.97
C ASN A 78 -11.49 3.43 11.73
N ARG A 79 -11.90 2.87 12.87
CA ARG A 79 -12.91 3.52 13.72
C ARG A 79 -12.24 4.59 14.57
N LYS A 80 -12.81 5.79 14.53
CA LYS A 80 -12.40 6.87 15.42
C LYS A 80 -13.16 6.75 16.75
N LYS A 81 -12.45 6.69 17.86
CA LYS A 81 -13.04 6.65 19.18
C LYS A 81 -13.52 8.03 19.61
N HIS A 82 -14.76 8.09 20.10
CA HIS A 82 -15.34 9.29 20.68
C HIS A 82 -15.63 9.03 22.17
N VAL A 83 -15.47 10.05 22.99
CA VAL A 83 -15.70 9.92 24.45
C VAL A 83 -17.19 9.85 24.76
N VAL A 84 -18.02 10.61 24.05
CA VAL A 84 -19.44 10.79 24.33
C VAL A 84 -20.36 10.19 23.28
N HIS A 85 -19.86 10.03 22.04
CA HIS A 85 -20.63 9.55 20.91
C HIS A 85 -20.20 8.16 20.47
N ARG A 86 -21.03 7.52 19.63
CA ARG A 86 -20.66 6.25 19.00
C ARG A 86 -19.40 6.42 18.15
N HIS A 87 -18.61 5.35 18.11
CA HIS A 87 -17.44 5.31 17.24
C HIS A 87 -17.87 5.31 15.76
N HIS A 88 -17.22 6.12 14.96
CA HIS A 88 -17.49 6.21 13.52
C HIS A 88 -16.27 5.75 12.74
N THR A 89 -16.51 5.08 11.61
CA THR A 89 -15.45 4.71 10.69
C THR A 89 -14.99 5.96 9.93
N MET A 90 -13.68 6.21 9.93
CA MET A 90 -13.07 7.33 9.23
C MET A 90 -12.15 6.82 8.13
N PRO A 91 -12.20 7.40 6.92
CA PRO A 91 -11.29 6.98 5.85
C PRO A 91 -9.85 7.35 6.15
N ALA A 92 -8.92 6.61 5.55
CA ALA A 92 -7.51 6.92 5.64
C ALA A 92 -7.16 8.21 4.87
N GLY A 93 -6.01 8.81 5.18
CA GLY A 93 -5.56 10.02 4.51
C GLY A 93 -5.28 9.79 3.02
N GLY A 94 -5.88 10.64 2.17
CA GLY A 94 -5.72 10.51 0.72
C GLY A 94 -4.37 10.95 0.20
N SER A 95 -3.69 11.87 0.88
CA SER A 95 -2.39 12.39 0.44
C SER A 95 -1.31 11.31 0.42
N ILE A 96 -1.28 10.45 1.43
CA ILE A 96 -0.32 9.35 1.50
C ILE A 96 -0.54 8.39 0.33
N ILE A 97 -1.78 8.04 0.05
CA ILE A 97 -2.13 7.11 -1.04
C ILE A 97 -1.78 7.71 -2.39
N LYS A 98 -2.11 8.98 -2.60
CA LYS A 98 -1.79 9.69 -3.84
C LYS A 98 -0.29 9.74 -4.08
N ASP A 99 0.48 10.11 -3.06
CA ASP A 99 1.93 10.21 -3.18
C ASP A 99 2.58 8.83 -3.39
N ALA A 100 1.99 7.79 -2.79
CA ALA A 100 2.43 6.41 -3.03
C ALA A 100 2.22 6.01 -4.50
N PHE A 101 1.06 6.31 -5.07
CA PHE A 101 0.81 6.06 -6.48
C PHE A 101 1.76 6.84 -7.39
N ASP A 102 2.00 8.12 -7.08
CA ASP A 102 2.91 8.96 -7.86
C ASP A 102 4.34 8.38 -7.83
N ALA A 103 4.80 7.93 -6.67
CA ALA A 103 6.12 7.31 -6.54
C ALA A 103 6.20 6.00 -7.34
N LEU A 104 5.16 5.17 -7.30
CA LEU A 104 5.10 3.91 -8.05
C LEU A 104 5.02 4.15 -9.56
N GLU A 105 4.33 5.21 -10.00
CA GLU A 105 4.29 5.59 -11.40
C GLU A 105 5.67 6.00 -11.91
N LYS A 106 6.45 6.73 -11.11
CA LYS A 106 7.81 7.17 -11.48
C LYS A 106 8.74 5.98 -11.76
N ILE A 107 8.62 4.91 -11.00
CA ILE A 107 9.45 3.71 -11.22
C ILE A 107 8.82 2.74 -12.22
N GLY A 108 7.63 3.03 -12.71
CA GLY A 108 6.98 2.26 -13.77
C GLY A 108 6.21 1.03 -13.32
N TYR A 109 5.87 0.91 -12.05
CA TYR A 109 5.08 -0.23 -11.55
C TYR A 109 3.58 -0.03 -11.67
N VAL A 110 3.12 1.21 -11.73
CA VAL A 110 1.70 1.57 -11.80
C VAL A 110 1.51 2.55 -12.94
N LYS A 111 0.34 2.51 -13.58
CA LYS A 111 -0.04 3.50 -14.58
C LYS A 111 -1.42 4.06 -14.24
N LYS A 112 -1.63 5.32 -14.61
CA LYS A 112 -2.90 6.01 -14.43
C LYS A 112 -3.82 5.70 -15.62
N THR A 113 -5.07 5.35 -15.32
CA THR A 113 -6.12 5.16 -16.32
C THR A 113 -7.32 6.03 -15.98
N PRO A 114 -8.25 6.28 -16.93
CA PRO A 114 -9.46 7.06 -16.62
C PRO A 114 -10.30 6.49 -15.48
N SER A 115 -10.27 5.18 -15.26
CA SER A 115 -11.04 4.50 -14.22
C SER A 115 -10.28 4.32 -12.89
N GLY A 116 -9.01 4.72 -12.83
CA GLY A 116 -8.20 4.57 -11.61
C GLY A 116 -6.75 4.27 -11.92
N ARG A 117 -6.12 3.41 -11.10
CA ARG A 117 -4.73 2.98 -11.28
C ARG A 117 -4.67 1.48 -11.50
N THR A 118 -3.80 1.05 -12.39
CA THR A 118 -3.56 -0.37 -12.69
C THR A 118 -2.07 -0.66 -12.63
N LEU A 119 -1.71 -1.92 -12.34
CA LEU A 119 -0.32 -2.33 -12.41
C LEU A 119 0.13 -2.48 -13.86
N THR A 120 1.37 -2.10 -14.12
CA THR A 120 2.03 -2.39 -15.39
C THR A 120 2.49 -3.85 -15.39
N PRO A 121 2.82 -4.42 -16.56
CA PRO A 121 3.43 -5.76 -16.60
C PRO A 121 4.68 -5.88 -15.74
N LYS A 122 5.48 -4.80 -15.65
CA LYS A 122 6.65 -4.74 -14.77
C LYS A 122 6.29 -4.89 -13.30
N GLY A 123 5.24 -4.20 -12.85
CA GLY A 123 4.75 -4.30 -11.48
C GLY A 123 4.20 -5.69 -11.16
N ARG A 124 3.47 -6.29 -12.09
CA ARG A 124 2.97 -7.66 -11.94
C ARG A 124 4.10 -8.67 -11.81
N SER A 125 5.10 -8.57 -12.67
CA SER A 125 6.28 -9.46 -12.63
C SER A 125 7.02 -9.34 -11.29
N PHE A 126 7.17 -8.12 -10.80
CA PHE A 126 7.81 -7.84 -9.51
C PHE A 126 7.08 -8.58 -8.37
N LEU A 127 5.76 -8.43 -8.29
CA LEU A 127 4.95 -9.06 -7.25
C LEU A 127 4.90 -10.58 -7.40
N ASP A 128 4.76 -11.09 -8.61
CA ASP A 128 4.72 -12.53 -8.87
C ASP A 128 6.03 -13.21 -8.45
N LYS A 129 7.15 -12.58 -8.74
CA LYS A 129 8.46 -13.09 -8.33
C LYS A 129 8.59 -13.16 -6.80
N LEU A 130 8.19 -12.09 -6.11
CA LEU A 130 8.24 -12.05 -4.65
C LEU A 130 7.27 -13.06 -4.02
N ALA A 131 6.08 -13.19 -4.59
CA ALA A 131 5.11 -14.19 -4.13
C ALA A 131 5.65 -15.60 -4.26
N GLY A 132 6.33 -15.91 -5.35
CA GLY A 132 6.99 -17.20 -5.53
C GLY A 132 8.06 -17.46 -4.48
N GLU A 133 8.85 -16.45 -4.15
CA GLU A 133 9.86 -16.55 -3.09
C GLU A 133 9.23 -16.80 -1.72
N VAL A 134 8.15 -16.10 -1.40
CA VAL A 134 7.43 -16.27 -0.12
C VAL A 134 6.86 -17.68 0.01
N ILE A 135 6.27 -18.20 -1.07
CA ILE A 135 5.71 -19.57 -1.07
C ILE A 135 6.81 -20.62 -0.85
N LYS A 136 7.96 -20.45 -1.50
CA LYS A 136 9.09 -21.37 -1.34
C LYS A 136 9.63 -21.35 0.09
N GLU A 137 9.70 -20.21 0.71
CA GLU A 137 10.16 -20.08 2.10
C GLU A 137 9.18 -20.69 3.10
N GLY A 138 7.88 -20.67 2.78
CA GLY A 138 6.85 -21.26 3.63
C GLY A 138 6.66 -22.75 3.49
N ALA A 139 7.33 -23.35 2.50
CA ALA A 139 7.21 -24.78 2.23
C ALA A 139 8.13 -25.62 3.09
#